data_4da75fc6b950e9e47a4d50de6df6c96b
#
_entry.id   4da75fc6b950e9e47a4d50de6df6c96b
#
_cell.length_a   1.000
_cell.length_b   1.000
_cell.length_c   1.000
_cell.angle_alpha   90.00
_cell.angle_beta   90.00
_cell.angle_gamma   90.00
#
_symmetry.space_group_name_H-M   'P 1'
#
loop_
_entity.id
_entity.type
_entity.pdbx_description
1 polymer ?
#
loop_
_entity_poly.entity_id
_entity_poly.type
_entity_poly.pdbx_seq_one_letter_code
_entity_poly.pdbx_strand_id
1 'polypeptide(L)'
;ISVSEADIEAYEEQIKEIIKQQTNPDKEYQEGEWYWPVPGRSYISCNFGWDADFQRTHKGIDIGDAGIYGDSVLASKAGTVIVAETSYIPGYSYGMYVVVDHGGGYTTTYAHLSDVYVYVGQEVAQGESLGAVGSTGYSTGPHLHFELRLNGEPENPFNYVTMA
;
A
#
# COMPACT_ATOMS: atom_id res chain seq x y z
N ILE A 1 0.72 14.24 -18.18
CA ILE A 1 1.26 13.00 -18.73
C ILE A 1 0.15 11.95 -18.85
N SER A 2 0.04 11.37 -20.02
CA SER A 2 -0.83 10.24 -20.28
C SER A 2 -0.13 8.96 -19.85
N VAL A 3 -0.81 8.12 -19.09
CA VAL A 3 -0.25 6.84 -18.61
C VAL A 3 -0.99 5.70 -19.30
N SER A 4 -0.27 4.89 -20.07
CA SER A 4 -0.84 3.75 -20.77
C SER A 4 -0.92 2.52 -19.86
N GLU A 5 -1.70 1.50 -20.27
CA GLU A 5 -1.74 0.21 -19.58
C GLU A 5 -0.36 -0.44 -19.51
N ALA A 6 0.44 -0.31 -20.59
CA ALA A 6 1.80 -0.84 -20.59
C ALA A 6 2.68 -0.13 -19.56
N ASP A 7 2.50 1.19 -19.37
CA ASP A 7 3.21 1.94 -18.33
C ASP A 7 2.82 1.46 -16.94
N ILE A 8 1.52 1.22 -16.70
CA ILE A 8 1.02 0.73 -15.42
C ILE A 8 1.62 -0.65 -15.12
N GLU A 9 1.58 -1.57 -16.07
CA GLU A 9 2.20 -2.89 -15.90
C GLU A 9 3.69 -2.79 -15.59
N ALA A 10 4.39 -1.90 -16.28
CA ALA A 10 5.83 -1.72 -16.10
C ALA A 10 6.16 -1.22 -14.70
N TYR A 11 5.48 -0.18 -14.21
CA TYR A 11 5.81 0.31 -12.87
C TYR A 11 5.32 -0.62 -11.76
N GLU A 12 4.21 -1.33 -11.97
CA GLU A 12 3.74 -2.34 -11.01
C GLU A 12 4.75 -3.47 -10.89
N GLU A 13 5.34 -3.92 -12.00
CA GLU A 13 6.37 -4.95 -12.00
C GLU A 13 7.65 -4.47 -11.32
N GLN A 14 8.06 -3.22 -11.56
CA GLN A 14 9.21 -2.62 -10.88
C GLN A 14 9.01 -2.58 -9.35
N ILE A 15 7.84 -2.18 -8.91
CA ILE A 15 7.50 -2.12 -7.48
C ILE A 15 7.50 -3.53 -6.88
N LYS A 16 6.93 -4.50 -7.56
CA LYS A 16 6.95 -5.91 -7.14
C LYS A 16 8.38 -6.41 -6.93
N GLU A 17 9.28 -6.12 -7.88
CA GLU A 17 10.68 -6.52 -7.77
C GLU A 17 11.39 -5.82 -6.61
N ILE A 18 11.14 -4.54 -6.39
CA ILE A 18 11.69 -3.81 -5.24
C ILE A 18 11.25 -4.48 -3.94
N ILE A 19 9.96 -4.78 -3.81
CA ILE A 19 9.42 -5.43 -2.61
C ILE A 19 10.07 -6.79 -2.39
N LYS A 20 10.17 -7.62 -3.44
CA LYS A 20 10.80 -8.94 -3.35
C LYS A 20 12.26 -8.86 -2.93
N GLN A 21 13.01 -7.92 -3.48
CA GLN A 21 14.43 -7.74 -3.17
C GLN A 21 14.65 -7.24 -1.74
N GLN A 22 13.76 -6.40 -1.23
CA GLN A 22 13.90 -5.80 0.09
C GLN A 22 13.30 -6.65 1.21
N THR A 23 12.45 -7.61 0.89
CA THR A 23 11.84 -8.50 1.89
C THR A 23 12.92 -9.41 2.48
N ASN A 24 12.98 -9.47 3.81
CA ASN A 24 13.91 -10.35 4.49
C ASN A 24 13.31 -11.76 4.61
N PRO A 25 13.86 -12.77 3.89
CA PRO A 25 13.28 -14.12 3.91
C PRO A 25 13.40 -14.81 5.28
N ASP A 26 14.30 -14.31 6.14
CA ASP A 26 14.55 -14.90 7.45
C ASP A 26 13.76 -14.21 8.57
N LYS A 27 13.03 -13.15 8.25
CA LYS A 27 12.23 -12.44 9.25
C LYS A 27 11.07 -13.31 9.71
N GLU A 28 10.94 -13.43 11.04
CA GLU A 28 9.88 -14.23 11.65
C GLU A 28 8.51 -13.56 11.47
N TYR A 29 7.50 -14.37 11.13
CA TYR A 29 6.13 -13.88 10.94
C TYR A 29 5.57 -13.27 12.22
N GLN A 30 4.90 -12.12 12.08
CA GLN A 30 4.23 -11.43 13.18
C GLN A 30 2.81 -12.00 13.34
N GLU A 31 2.61 -12.83 14.37
CA GLU A 31 1.31 -13.44 14.67
C GLU A 31 0.27 -12.38 15.08
N GLY A 32 -1.01 -12.75 14.98
CA GLY A 32 -2.12 -11.92 15.47
C GLY A 32 -2.94 -11.28 14.37
N GLU A 33 -3.84 -10.39 14.77
CA GLU A 33 -4.77 -9.70 13.87
C GLU A 33 -4.08 -8.71 12.95
N TRP A 34 -4.73 -8.45 11.81
CA TRP A 34 -4.34 -7.39 10.88
C TRP A 34 -5.29 -6.21 11.08
N TYR A 35 -4.78 -5.02 11.35
CA TYR A 35 -5.59 -3.82 11.55
C TYR A 35 -5.96 -3.18 10.21
N TRP A 36 -7.16 -2.61 10.16
CA TRP A 36 -7.58 -1.74 9.07
C TRP A 36 -6.69 -0.48 9.05
N PRO A 37 -6.11 -0.12 7.89
CA PRO A 37 -5.06 0.92 7.87
C PRO A 37 -5.58 2.35 8.04
N VAL A 38 -6.88 2.59 7.82
CA VAL A 38 -7.48 3.94 7.94
C VAL A 38 -8.77 3.85 8.75
N PRO A 39 -8.67 3.78 10.08
CA PRO A 39 -9.85 3.60 10.95
C PRO A 39 -10.96 4.63 10.67
N GLY A 40 -12.20 4.17 10.62
CA GLY A 40 -13.36 5.03 10.37
C GLY A 40 -13.66 5.28 8.90
N ARG A 41 -12.82 4.83 7.99
CA ARG A 41 -13.04 4.96 6.54
C ARG A 41 -13.38 3.59 5.96
N SER A 42 -14.44 3.52 5.17
CA SER A 42 -14.96 2.21 4.70
C SER A 42 -15.41 2.21 3.25
N TYR A 43 -15.29 3.31 2.53
CA TYR A 43 -15.68 3.36 1.13
C TYR A 43 -14.56 2.81 0.24
N ILE A 44 -14.83 1.68 -0.40
CA ILE A 44 -13.90 1.04 -1.33
C ILE A 44 -14.20 1.53 -2.73
N SER A 45 -13.36 2.43 -3.24
CA SER A 45 -13.54 3.00 -4.58
C SER A 45 -13.06 2.04 -5.67
N CYS A 46 -12.14 1.11 -5.34
CA CYS A 46 -11.71 0.07 -6.28
C CYS A 46 -11.33 -1.19 -5.49
N ASN A 47 -11.93 -2.31 -5.85
CA ASN A 47 -11.68 -3.61 -5.19
C ASN A 47 -10.47 -4.31 -5.79
N PHE A 48 -9.96 -5.29 -5.04
CA PHE A 48 -8.89 -6.17 -5.50
C PHE A 48 -9.38 -7.07 -6.63
N GLY A 49 -8.50 -7.33 -7.58
CA GLY A 49 -8.74 -8.29 -8.65
C GLY A 49 -9.17 -7.62 -9.96
N TRP A 50 -9.83 -8.38 -10.80
CA TRP A 50 -10.20 -7.92 -12.14
C TRP A 50 -11.20 -6.76 -12.08
N ASP A 51 -10.85 -5.66 -12.74
CA ASP A 51 -11.71 -4.47 -12.89
C ASP A 51 -12.15 -4.39 -14.35
N ALA A 52 -13.45 -4.62 -14.59
CA ALA A 52 -14.04 -4.61 -15.92
C ALA A 52 -14.06 -3.20 -16.53
N ASP A 53 -14.18 -2.15 -15.73
CA ASP A 53 -14.22 -0.77 -16.22
C ASP A 53 -12.87 -0.33 -16.77
N PHE A 54 -11.78 -0.74 -16.12
CA PHE A 54 -10.42 -0.42 -16.55
C PHE A 54 -9.73 -1.58 -17.25
N GLN A 55 -10.38 -2.74 -17.33
CA GLN A 55 -9.88 -3.95 -18.01
C GLN A 55 -8.46 -4.34 -17.55
N ARG A 56 -8.23 -4.28 -16.25
CA ARG A 56 -6.96 -4.70 -15.63
C ARG A 56 -7.20 -5.27 -14.24
N THR A 57 -6.21 -6.01 -13.76
CA THR A 57 -6.23 -6.56 -12.40
C THR A 57 -5.68 -5.55 -11.42
N HIS A 58 -6.47 -5.16 -10.42
CA HIS A 58 -6.07 -4.26 -9.35
C HIS A 58 -5.30 -5.05 -8.29
N LYS A 59 -4.13 -4.54 -7.91
CA LYS A 59 -3.19 -5.26 -7.03
C LYS A 59 -3.49 -5.10 -5.55
N GLY A 60 -4.42 -4.24 -5.19
CA GLY A 60 -4.83 -3.96 -3.81
C GLY A 60 -6.26 -3.45 -3.76
N ILE A 61 -6.58 -2.74 -2.70
CA ILE A 61 -7.87 -2.04 -2.57
C ILE A 61 -7.62 -0.54 -2.45
N ASP A 62 -8.53 0.26 -2.99
CA ASP A 62 -8.51 1.71 -2.83
C ASP A 62 -9.59 2.13 -1.84
N ILE A 63 -9.19 2.85 -0.80
CA ILE A 63 -10.08 3.39 0.24
C ILE A 63 -10.19 4.90 -0.03
N GLY A 64 -11.37 5.35 -0.46
CA GLY A 64 -11.56 6.68 -1.02
C GLY A 64 -12.73 7.47 -0.48
N ASP A 65 -12.98 7.40 0.83
CA ASP A 65 -14.04 8.17 1.48
C ASP A 65 -13.86 9.67 1.26
N ALA A 66 -14.99 10.40 1.15
CA ALA A 66 -14.94 11.85 1.14
C ALA A 66 -14.30 12.36 2.45
N GLY A 67 -13.37 13.31 2.32
CA GLY A 67 -12.65 13.86 3.46
C GLY A 67 -11.45 13.05 3.93
N ILE A 68 -11.07 12.00 3.22
CA ILE A 68 -9.96 11.12 3.63
C ILE A 68 -8.58 11.78 3.52
N TYR A 69 -8.43 12.83 2.70
CA TYR A 69 -7.14 13.50 2.53
C TYR A 69 -6.57 13.95 3.87
N GLY A 70 -5.34 13.55 4.15
CA GLY A 70 -4.66 13.91 5.39
C GLY A 70 -4.89 12.96 6.56
N ASP A 71 -5.78 11.97 6.43
CA ASP A 71 -5.97 10.97 7.48
C ASP A 71 -4.68 10.19 7.72
N SER A 72 -4.41 9.84 8.97
CA SER A 72 -3.27 8.99 9.31
C SER A 72 -3.43 7.60 8.72
N VAL A 73 -2.34 7.09 8.15
CA VAL A 73 -2.24 5.73 7.64
C VAL A 73 -1.48 4.91 8.66
N LEU A 74 -2.10 3.86 9.16
CA LEU A 74 -1.57 3.05 10.26
C LEU A 74 -1.00 1.73 9.74
N ALA A 75 0.10 1.29 10.36
CA ALA A 75 0.66 -0.02 10.09
C ALA A 75 -0.36 -1.11 10.44
N SER A 76 -0.74 -1.91 9.46
CA SER A 76 -1.73 -2.98 9.63
C SER A 76 -1.27 -4.04 10.63
N LYS A 77 0.03 -4.23 10.74
CA LYS A 77 0.69 -5.15 11.67
C LYS A 77 2.10 -4.62 11.95
N ALA A 78 2.71 -5.04 13.07
CA ALA A 78 4.08 -4.69 13.37
C ALA A 78 5.04 -5.21 12.28
N GLY A 79 6.15 -4.54 12.08
CA GLY A 79 7.16 -4.99 11.14
C GLY A 79 8.28 -4.00 10.94
N THR A 80 9.06 -4.23 9.88
CA THR A 80 10.18 -3.40 9.49
C THR A 80 9.85 -2.63 8.22
N VAL A 81 10.07 -1.34 8.20
CA VAL A 81 9.90 -0.53 6.98
C VAL A 81 11.00 -0.89 5.99
N ILE A 82 10.63 -1.37 4.82
CA ILE A 82 11.58 -1.75 3.77
C ILE A 82 11.58 -0.80 2.58
N VAL A 83 10.52 0.01 2.41
CA VAL A 83 10.47 1.10 1.43
C VAL A 83 9.80 2.30 2.10
N ALA A 84 10.39 3.48 1.92
CA ALA A 84 9.83 4.76 2.37
C ALA A 84 10.14 5.81 1.30
N GLU A 85 9.31 5.84 0.25
CA GLU A 85 9.51 6.72 -0.91
C GLU A 85 8.90 8.08 -0.65
N THR A 86 9.74 9.12 -0.62
CA THR A 86 9.34 10.49 -0.32
C THR A 86 9.32 11.41 -1.56
N SER A 87 9.72 10.90 -2.70
CA SER A 87 9.64 11.64 -3.97
C SER A 87 8.65 10.97 -4.90
N TYR A 88 8.13 11.72 -5.87
CA TYR A 88 7.18 11.16 -6.82
C TYR A 88 7.11 11.98 -8.10
N ILE A 89 6.58 11.36 -9.16
CA ILE A 89 6.28 12.02 -10.42
C ILE A 89 4.77 12.21 -10.47
N PRO A 90 4.26 13.46 -10.59
CA PRO A 90 2.81 13.68 -10.70
C PRO A 90 2.20 12.89 -11.84
N GLY A 91 1.10 12.20 -11.55
CA GLY A 91 0.37 11.40 -12.51
C GLY A 91 1.00 10.07 -12.87
N TYR A 92 2.05 9.64 -12.17
CA TYR A 92 2.77 8.41 -12.51
C TYR A 92 3.09 7.56 -11.27
N SER A 93 2.81 6.26 -11.34
CA SER A 93 3.17 5.25 -10.35
C SER A 93 2.47 5.42 -8.99
N TYR A 94 3.05 4.84 -7.94
CA TYR A 94 2.46 4.80 -6.59
C TYR A 94 2.61 6.11 -5.81
N GLY A 95 3.33 7.08 -6.36
CA GLY A 95 3.58 8.32 -5.64
C GLY A 95 4.46 8.08 -4.42
N MET A 96 4.22 8.81 -3.35
CA MET A 96 4.90 8.53 -2.08
C MET A 96 4.26 7.30 -1.45
N TYR A 97 5.08 6.31 -1.08
CA TYR A 97 4.54 5.07 -0.54
C TYR A 97 5.49 4.42 0.46
N VAL A 98 4.91 3.60 1.32
CA VAL A 98 5.63 2.85 2.37
C VAL A 98 5.31 1.38 2.22
N VAL A 99 6.32 0.52 2.41
CA VAL A 99 6.13 -0.93 2.48
C VAL A 99 6.69 -1.41 3.82
N VAL A 100 5.91 -2.23 4.51
CA VAL A 100 6.29 -2.84 5.80
C VAL A 100 6.40 -4.34 5.61
N ASP A 101 7.53 -4.91 6.06
CA ASP A 101 7.78 -6.36 6.06
C ASP A 101 7.36 -6.93 7.41
N HIS A 102 6.38 -7.82 7.40
CA HIS A 102 5.80 -8.42 8.60
C HIS A 102 6.38 -9.80 8.94
N GLY A 103 7.35 -10.25 8.16
CA GLY A 103 7.90 -11.60 8.30
C GLY A 103 7.06 -12.67 7.59
N GLY A 104 7.61 -13.85 7.46
CA GLY A 104 6.94 -14.96 6.79
C GLY A 104 6.66 -14.72 5.30
N GLY A 105 7.29 -13.71 4.70
CA GLY A 105 7.06 -13.32 3.30
C GLY A 105 5.91 -12.32 3.12
N TYR A 106 5.25 -11.90 4.20
CA TYR A 106 4.13 -10.95 4.13
C TYR A 106 4.61 -9.51 4.16
N THR A 107 4.06 -8.69 3.25
CA THR A 107 4.29 -7.25 3.24
C THR A 107 2.98 -6.51 3.03
N THR A 108 2.91 -5.28 3.54
CA THR A 108 1.81 -4.36 3.23
C THR A 108 2.37 -3.10 2.59
N THR A 109 1.65 -2.57 1.61
CA THR A 109 2.02 -1.37 0.87
C THR A 109 0.92 -0.31 1.03
N TYR A 110 1.34 0.92 1.29
CA TYR A 110 0.47 2.07 1.54
C TYR A 110 0.88 3.17 0.58
N ALA A 111 0.09 3.40 -0.46
CA ALA A 111 0.50 4.25 -1.58
C ALA A 111 -0.35 5.51 -1.74
N HIS A 112 0.15 6.43 -2.58
CA HIS A 112 -0.44 7.74 -2.89
C HIS A 112 -0.49 8.67 -1.68
N LEU A 113 0.51 8.56 -0.79
CA LEU A 113 0.58 9.34 0.45
C LEU A 113 0.90 10.80 0.16
N SER A 114 0.43 11.69 1.03
CA SER A 114 0.80 13.12 1.02
C SER A 114 2.02 13.38 1.89
N ASP A 115 2.31 12.48 2.84
CA ASP A 115 3.41 12.60 3.77
C ASP A 115 3.87 11.21 4.22
N VAL A 116 5.15 11.07 4.52
CA VAL A 116 5.78 9.82 4.98
C VAL A 116 6.52 10.14 6.29
N TYR A 117 6.16 9.43 7.36
CA TYR A 117 6.69 9.70 8.72
C TYR A 117 7.78 8.73 9.15
N VAL A 118 8.08 7.74 8.34
CA VAL A 118 9.00 6.63 8.68
C VAL A 118 10.17 6.56 7.71
N TYR A 119 11.18 5.78 8.06
CA TYR A 119 12.36 5.58 7.21
C TYR A 119 12.69 4.10 7.09
N VAL A 120 13.42 3.74 6.04
CA VAL A 120 13.84 2.36 5.78
C VAL A 120 14.67 1.83 6.94
N GLY A 121 14.32 0.65 7.43
CA GLY A 121 14.96 0.02 8.58
C GLY A 121 14.26 0.28 9.90
N GLN A 122 13.30 1.20 9.94
CA GLN A 122 12.57 1.50 11.17
C GLN A 122 11.64 0.33 11.52
N GLU A 123 11.68 -0.08 12.80
CA GLU A 123 10.69 -1.01 13.34
C GLU A 123 9.45 -0.23 13.72
N VAL A 124 8.29 -0.68 13.25
CA VAL A 124 7.01 -0.05 13.56
C VAL A 124 6.13 -1.01 14.34
N ALA A 125 5.38 -0.46 15.28
CA ALA A 125 4.36 -1.21 16.02
C ALA A 125 3.08 -1.28 15.18
N GLN A 126 2.25 -2.28 15.47
CA GLN A 126 0.91 -2.34 14.91
C GLN A 126 0.12 -1.09 15.29
N GLY A 127 -0.49 -0.43 14.32
CA GLY A 127 -1.25 0.80 14.55
C GLY A 127 -0.41 2.06 14.57
N GLU A 128 0.89 1.97 14.41
CA GLU A 128 1.76 3.16 14.35
C GLU A 128 1.51 3.93 13.05
N SER A 129 1.48 5.26 13.12
CA SER A 129 1.25 6.11 11.94
C SER A 129 2.46 6.10 11.01
N LEU A 130 2.22 5.69 9.75
CA LEU A 130 3.26 5.61 8.72
C LEU A 130 3.33 6.86 7.85
N GLY A 131 2.24 7.60 7.77
CA GLY A 131 2.11 8.76 6.92
C GLY A 131 0.68 9.24 6.87
N ALA A 132 0.35 10.03 5.86
CA ALA A 132 -0.99 10.59 5.67
C ALA A 132 -1.51 10.30 4.27
N VAL A 133 -2.81 10.10 4.15
CA VAL A 133 -3.48 9.87 2.87
C VAL A 133 -3.33 11.10 1.97
N GLY A 134 -3.02 10.86 0.72
CA GLY A 134 -2.87 11.90 -0.28
C GLY A 134 -3.46 11.50 -1.61
N SER A 135 -2.87 12.03 -2.67
CA SER A 135 -3.25 11.75 -4.05
C SER A 135 -2.03 11.85 -4.97
N THR A 136 -0.85 11.51 -4.45
CA THR A 136 0.42 11.57 -5.19
C THR A 136 0.55 10.40 -6.15
N GLY A 137 1.30 10.59 -7.23
CA GLY A 137 1.45 9.57 -8.24
C GLY A 137 0.24 9.47 -9.17
N TYR A 138 -0.04 8.27 -9.67
CA TYR A 138 -1.16 8.02 -10.56
C TYR A 138 -2.45 7.89 -9.74
N SER A 139 -3.09 9.03 -9.50
CA SER A 139 -4.29 9.11 -8.68
C SER A 139 -5.22 10.20 -9.21
N THR A 140 -6.52 9.90 -9.29
CA THR A 140 -7.54 10.86 -9.76
C THR A 140 -8.22 11.60 -8.61
N GLY A 141 -7.89 11.28 -7.38
CA GLY A 141 -8.43 11.92 -6.19
C GLY A 141 -7.91 11.25 -4.93
N PRO A 142 -8.09 11.89 -3.76
CA PRO A 142 -7.56 11.37 -2.50
C PRO A 142 -8.07 9.97 -2.19
N HIS A 143 -7.15 9.05 -1.97
CA HIS A 143 -7.45 7.69 -1.54
C HIS A 143 -6.17 7.03 -1.02
N LEU A 144 -6.34 5.96 -0.24
CA LEU A 144 -5.24 5.08 0.11
C LEU A 144 -5.31 3.84 -0.79
N HIS A 145 -4.23 3.55 -1.51
CA HIS A 145 -4.05 2.27 -2.18
C HIS A 145 -3.31 1.35 -1.21
N PHE A 146 -3.97 0.29 -0.80
CA PHE A 146 -3.46 -0.65 0.21
C PHE A 146 -3.29 -2.03 -0.41
N GLU A 147 -2.07 -2.57 -0.32
CA GLU A 147 -1.75 -3.92 -0.81
C GLU A 147 -1.28 -4.80 0.33
N LEU A 148 -1.63 -6.06 0.25
CA LEU A 148 -1.04 -7.11 1.05
C LEU A 148 -0.46 -8.16 0.10
N ARG A 149 0.80 -8.52 0.28
CA ARG A 149 1.48 -9.48 -0.58
C ARG A 149 2.09 -10.60 0.24
N LEU A 150 2.10 -11.79 -0.34
CA LEU A 150 2.81 -12.96 0.19
C LEU A 150 3.87 -13.36 -0.84
N ASN A 151 5.14 -13.31 -0.42
CA ASN A 151 6.29 -13.60 -1.29
C ASN A 151 6.26 -12.77 -2.59
N GLY A 152 5.85 -11.50 -2.48
CA GLY A 152 5.76 -10.55 -3.59
C GLY A 152 4.48 -10.63 -4.41
N GLU A 153 3.67 -11.68 -4.24
CA GLU A 153 2.43 -11.84 -4.99
C GLU A 153 1.26 -11.17 -4.26
N PRO A 154 0.48 -10.33 -4.96
CA PRO A 154 -0.66 -9.67 -4.35
C PRO A 154 -1.73 -10.67 -3.90
N GLU A 155 -2.27 -10.41 -2.70
CA GLU A 155 -3.38 -11.16 -2.12
C GLU A 155 -4.55 -10.21 -1.88
N ASN A 156 -5.77 -10.73 -1.87
CA ASN A 156 -6.92 -9.90 -1.52
C ASN A 156 -6.82 -9.47 -0.05
N PRO A 157 -6.67 -8.15 0.22
CA PRO A 157 -6.52 -7.68 1.61
C PRO A 157 -7.67 -8.10 2.52
N PHE A 158 -8.89 -8.26 1.99
CA PHE A 158 -10.05 -8.67 2.78
C PHE A 158 -9.98 -10.12 3.28
N ASN A 159 -9.02 -10.91 2.80
CA ASN A 159 -8.75 -12.24 3.39
C ASN A 159 -8.02 -12.13 4.73
N TYR A 160 -7.53 -10.94 5.07
CA TYR A 160 -6.67 -10.72 6.25
C TYR A 160 -7.22 -9.65 7.18
N VAL A 161 -7.64 -8.50 6.63
CA VAL A 161 -8.10 -7.35 7.42
C VAL A 161 -9.62 -7.26 7.41
N THR A 162 -10.19 -6.73 8.49
CA THR A 162 -11.61 -6.41 8.59
C THR A 162 -11.74 -4.91 8.80
N MET A 163 -12.67 -4.26 8.08
CA MET A 163 -12.99 -2.86 8.31
C MET A 163 -13.46 -2.64 9.75
N ALA A 164 -12.92 -1.62 10.38
CA ALA A 164 -13.28 -1.30 11.76
C ALA A 164 -13.42 0.20 11.97
#